data_46310b98a36d267a2af31b79592d6228
#
_entry.id   46310b98a36d267a2af31b79592d6228
#
_cell.length_a   1.000
_cell.length_b   1.000
_cell.length_c   1.000
_cell.angle_alpha   90.00
_cell.angle_beta   90.00
_cell.angle_gamma   90.00
#
_symmetry.space_group_name_H-M   'P 1'
#
loop_
_entity.id
_entity.type
_entity.pdbx_description
1 polymer ?
#
loop_
_entity_poly.entity_id
_entity_poly.type
_entity_poly.pdbx_seq_one_letter_code
_entity_poly.pdbx_strand_id
1 'polypeptide(L)' 'MSEDLQGLLEKINRDGVEKAEAKAAEIIADAKAKAAEIVKTAKEEAERAKAEAKTVADDFA' A
#
# COMPACT_ATOMS: atom_id res chain seq x y z
N MET A 1 -11.43 -43.72 6.88
CA MET A 1 -9.99 -43.48 7.22
C MET A 1 -9.37 -42.53 6.24
N SER A 2 -9.25 -42.88 4.96
CA SER A 2 -8.67 -41.99 3.95
C SER A 2 -9.52 -40.73 3.73
N GLU A 3 -10.84 -40.83 3.87
CA GLU A 3 -11.73 -39.68 3.72
C GLU A 3 -11.55 -38.65 4.83
N ASP A 4 -11.34 -39.11 6.08
CA ASP A 4 -11.10 -38.22 7.21
C ASP A 4 -9.77 -37.51 7.08
N LEU A 5 -8.74 -38.22 6.63
CA LEU A 5 -7.44 -37.64 6.39
C LEU A 5 -7.49 -36.62 5.25
N GLN A 6 -8.19 -36.98 4.17
CA GLN A 6 -8.33 -36.10 3.02
C GLN A 6 -9.08 -34.81 3.39
N GLY A 7 -10.16 -34.94 4.18
CA GLY A 7 -10.90 -33.79 4.69
C GLY A 7 -10.05 -32.86 5.55
N LEU A 8 -9.18 -33.46 6.38
CA LEU A 8 -8.25 -32.70 7.21
C LEU A 8 -7.24 -31.94 6.35
N LEU A 9 -6.68 -32.61 5.34
CA LEU A 9 -5.72 -31.99 4.43
C LEU A 9 -6.36 -30.85 3.64
N GLU A 10 -7.58 -31.03 3.17
CA GLU A 10 -8.34 -30.00 2.46
C GLU A 10 -8.59 -28.77 3.35
N LYS A 11 -8.93 -29.02 4.63
CA LYS A 11 -9.14 -27.95 5.60
C LYS A 11 -7.86 -27.17 5.85
N ILE A 12 -6.74 -27.87 6.05
CA ILE A 12 -5.43 -27.23 6.27
C ILE A 12 -5.06 -26.36 5.07
N ASN A 13 -5.26 -26.88 3.86
CA ASN A 13 -4.98 -26.16 2.63
C ASN A 13 -5.86 -24.91 2.51
N ARG A 14 -7.17 -25.06 2.74
CA ARG A 14 -8.12 -23.95 2.68
C ARG A 14 -7.76 -22.86 3.69
N ASP A 15 -7.49 -23.24 4.94
CA ASP A 15 -7.13 -22.30 6.00
C ASP A 15 -5.84 -21.58 5.67
N GLY A 16 -4.87 -22.29 5.10
CA GLY A 16 -3.61 -21.70 4.65
C GLY A 16 -3.80 -20.70 3.53
N VAL A 17 -4.63 -21.03 2.54
CA VAL A 17 -4.96 -20.13 1.42
C VAL A 17 -5.69 -18.89 1.92
N GLU A 18 -6.67 -19.05 2.79
CA GLU A 18 -7.41 -17.92 3.36
C GLU A 18 -6.50 -16.96 4.12
N LYS A 19 -5.57 -17.50 4.93
CA LYS A 19 -4.61 -16.68 5.65
C LYS A 19 -3.66 -15.95 4.71
N ALA A 20 -3.21 -16.65 3.67
CA ALA A 20 -2.33 -16.04 2.67
C ALA A 20 -3.02 -14.93 1.91
N GLU A 21 -4.28 -15.13 1.53
CA GLU A 21 -5.08 -14.10 0.85
C GLU A 21 -5.31 -12.89 1.74
N ALA A 22 -5.62 -13.13 3.03
CA ALA A 22 -5.80 -12.04 3.98
C ALA A 22 -4.51 -11.24 4.16
N LYS A 23 -3.37 -11.92 4.25
CA LYS A 23 -2.07 -11.27 4.37
C LYS A 23 -1.73 -10.49 3.11
N ALA A 24 -1.99 -11.04 1.94
CA ALA A 24 -1.78 -10.35 0.66
C ALA A 24 -2.63 -9.08 0.58
N ALA A 25 -3.90 -9.15 0.98
CA ALA A 25 -4.79 -8.00 0.99
C ALA A 25 -4.27 -6.90 1.93
N GLU A 26 -3.76 -7.28 3.09
CA GLU A 26 -3.16 -6.35 4.06
C GLU A 26 -1.93 -5.67 3.48
N ILE A 27 -1.04 -6.43 2.86
CA ILE A 27 0.18 -5.91 2.23
C ILE A 27 -0.18 -4.91 1.12
N ILE A 28 -1.15 -5.25 0.29
CA ILE A 28 -1.60 -4.38 -0.80
C ILE A 28 -2.21 -3.09 -0.25
N ALA A 29 -3.07 -3.20 0.78
CA ALA A 29 -3.68 -2.04 1.41
C ALA A 29 -2.63 -1.10 2.00
N ASP A 30 -1.63 -1.65 2.69
CA ASP A 30 -0.54 -0.88 3.28
C ASP A 30 0.31 -0.21 2.18
N ALA A 31 0.59 -0.93 1.10
CA ALA A 31 1.35 -0.38 -0.03
C ALA A 31 0.60 0.77 -0.70
N LYS A 32 -0.71 0.63 -0.88
CA LYS A 32 -1.54 1.69 -1.45
C LYS A 32 -1.56 2.93 -0.55
N ALA A 33 -1.67 2.73 0.76
CA ALA A 33 -1.65 3.83 1.72
C ALA A 33 -0.32 4.57 1.68
N LYS A 34 0.80 3.84 1.64
CA LYS A 34 2.14 4.42 1.53
C LYS A 34 2.32 5.17 0.22
N ALA A 35 1.84 4.61 -0.89
CA ALA A 35 1.92 5.25 -2.19
C ALA A 35 1.14 6.57 -2.20
N ALA A 36 -0.07 6.57 -1.63
CA ALA A 36 -0.89 7.77 -1.53
C ALA A 36 -0.18 8.86 -0.69
N GLU A 37 0.46 8.47 0.40
CA GLU A 37 1.19 9.40 1.25
C GLU A 37 2.41 9.97 0.52
N ILE A 38 3.14 9.14 -0.21
CA ILE A 38 4.30 9.58 -1.01
C ILE A 38 3.86 10.61 -2.06
N VAL A 39 2.77 10.33 -2.77
CA VAL A 39 2.24 11.26 -3.78
C VAL A 39 1.79 12.56 -3.15
N LYS A 40 1.10 12.50 -2.01
CA LYS A 40 0.66 13.68 -1.28
C LYS A 40 1.85 14.56 -0.89
N THR A 41 2.88 13.96 -0.29
CA THR A 41 4.09 14.67 0.12
C THR A 41 4.80 15.28 -1.07
N ALA A 42 4.92 14.55 -2.17
CA ALA A 42 5.55 15.06 -3.39
C ALA A 42 4.81 16.27 -3.96
N LYS A 43 3.48 16.24 -3.95
CA LYS A 43 2.65 17.36 -4.41
C LYS A 43 2.82 18.58 -3.50
N GLU A 44 2.86 18.38 -2.19
CA GLU A 44 3.07 19.46 -1.22
C GLU A 44 4.45 20.10 -1.42
N GLU A 45 5.48 19.27 -1.61
CA GLU A 45 6.84 19.76 -1.88
C GLU A 45 6.92 20.52 -3.20
N ALA A 46 6.23 20.02 -4.24
CA ALA A 46 6.19 20.71 -5.53
C ALA A 46 5.52 22.08 -5.42
N GLU A 47 4.40 22.16 -4.68
CA GLU A 47 3.71 23.43 -4.47
C GLU A 47 4.57 24.41 -3.67
N ARG A 48 5.30 23.90 -2.67
CA ARG A 48 6.21 24.72 -1.88
C ARG A 48 7.36 25.25 -2.75
N ALA A 49 7.92 24.39 -3.60
CA ALA A 49 9.00 24.80 -4.50
C ALA A 49 8.54 25.85 -5.50
N LYS A 50 7.32 25.71 -6.01
CA LYS A 50 6.73 26.73 -6.90
C LYS A 50 6.53 28.06 -6.19
N ALA A 51 6.03 28.02 -4.97
CA ALA A 51 5.81 29.22 -4.17
C ALA A 51 7.12 29.92 -3.86
N GLU A 52 8.16 29.16 -3.50
CA GLU A 52 9.50 29.71 -3.25
C GLU A 52 10.12 30.33 -4.51
N ALA A 53 9.98 29.64 -5.64
CA ALA A 53 10.47 30.15 -6.92
C ALA A 53 9.77 31.45 -7.31
N LYS A 54 8.47 31.53 -7.08
CA LYS A 54 7.70 32.74 -7.34
C LYS A 54 8.16 33.90 -6.45
N THR A 55 8.38 33.62 -5.16
CA THR A 55 8.85 34.63 -4.22
C THR A 55 10.22 35.16 -4.64
N VAL A 56 11.13 34.29 -5.01
CA VAL A 56 12.46 34.69 -5.49
C VAL A 56 12.35 35.54 -6.75
N ALA A 57 11.53 35.14 -7.72
CA ALA A 57 11.32 35.89 -8.94
C ALA A 57 10.71 37.27 -8.65
N ASP A 58 9.74 37.35 -7.76
CA ASP A 58 9.10 38.62 -7.38
C ASP A 58 10.09 39.56 -6.68
N ASP A 59 11.01 38.99 -5.87
CA ASP A 59 12.03 39.78 -5.17
C ASP A 59 13.06 40.39 -6.15
N PHE A 60 13.26 39.76 -7.29
CA PHE A 60 14.16 40.27 -8.33
C PHE A 60 13.46 41.18 -9.35
N ALA A 61 12.15 41.20 -9.34
CA ALA A 61 11.38 42.07 -10.22
C ALA A 61 11.34 43.50 -9.64
#